data_5ae38af1e74fbc6c7388ba413a315af7
#
_entry.id   5ae38af1e74fbc6c7388ba413a315af7
#
_cell.length_a   1.000
_cell.length_b   1.000
_cell.length_c   1.000
_cell.angle_alpha   90.00
_cell.angle_beta   90.00
_cell.angle_gamma   90.00
#
_symmetry.space_group_name_H-M   'P 1'
#
loop_
_entity.id
_entity.type
_entity.pdbx_description
1 polymer ?
#
loop_
_entity_poly.entity_id
_entity_poly.type
_entity_poly.pdbx_seq_one_letter_code
_entity_poly.pdbx_strand_id
1 'polypeptide(L)'
;MFNFTFDRKTIYTILAILMIIGILEYIMVPGKLISLLISIPGVLIAITFHEFAHAYVADKLGDDTARREGRLSLNPKDHLDPVGTLMLLVAGFGWGKPVHVDPRNYSRKMSMEKGEALVSIAGPIMNFILAFIFALIFCAVYKFG
;
A
#
# COMPACT_ATOMS: atom_id res chain seq x y z
N MET A 1 6.32 -22.59 26.18
CA MET A 1 5.91 -21.41 25.43
C MET A 1 7.09 -20.44 25.45
N PHE A 2 7.88 -20.37 24.36
CA PHE A 2 9.09 -19.50 24.33
C PHE A 2 8.64 -18.06 24.11
N ASN A 3 8.69 -17.22 25.14
CA ASN A 3 8.53 -15.78 25.01
C ASN A 3 9.84 -15.19 24.49
N PHE A 4 9.99 -15.02 23.18
CA PHE A 4 11.05 -14.20 22.61
C PHE A 4 10.67 -12.73 22.73
N THR A 5 11.03 -12.09 23.85
CA THR A 5 10.99 -10.64 23.97
C THR A 5 12.34 -10.10 23.52
N PHE A 6 12.41 -9.63 22.29
CA PHE A 6 13.58 -8.85 21.85
C PHE A 6 13.61 -7.52 22.58
N ASP A 7 14.75 -7.19 23.18
CA ASP A 7 14.95 -5.86 23.75
C ASP A 7 15.02 -4.81 22.62
N ARG A 8 14.77 -3.53 22.95
CA ARG A 8 14.77 -2.44 21.96
C ARG A 8 16.11 -2.33 21.20
N LYS A 9 17.22 -2.59 21.90
CA LYS A 9 18.57 -2.52 21.30
C LYS A 9 18.73 -3.59 20.22
N THR A 10 18.32 -4.83 20.51
CA THR A 10 18.35 -5.94 19.54
C THR A 10 17.51 -5.62 18.31
N ILE A 11 16.31 -5.06 18.49
CA ILE A 11 15.44 -4.66 17.37
C ILE A 11 16.14 -3.60 16.50
N TYR A 12 16.67 -2.54 17.10
CA TYR A 12 17.37 -1.48 16.37
C TYR A 12 18.64 -1.99 15.66
N THR A 13 19.37 -2.92 16.29
CA THR A 13 20.54 -3.53 15.65
C THR A 13 20.15 -4.35 14.43
N ILE A 14 19.10 -5.17 14.52
CA ILE A 14 18.59 -5.94 13.38
C ILE A 14 18.14 -5.00 12.26
N LEU A 15 17.37 -3.96 12.57
CA LEU A 15 16.92 -2.97 11.58
C LEU A 15 18.09 -2.26 10.90
N ALA A 16 19.11 -1.88 11.67
CA ALA A 16 20.32 -1.25 11.12
C ALA A 16 21.08 -2.19 10.18
N ILE A 17 21.23 -3.47 10.57
CA ILE A 17 21.88 -4.48 9.71
C ILE A 17 21.09 -4.68 8.42
N LEU A 18 19.77 -4.83 8.50
CA LEU A 18 18.90 -4.98 7.31
C LEU A 18 18.98 -3.75 6.40
N MET A 19 19.05 -2.56 6.99
CA MET A 19 19.21 -1.31 6.24
C MET A 19 20.56 -1.24 5.52
N ILE A 20 21.65 -1.64 6.19
CA ILE A 20 22.99 -1.69 5.58
C ILE A 20 23.01 -2.70 4.44
N ILE A 21 22.46 -3.91 4.63
CA ILE A 21 22.36 -4.93 3.59
C ILE A 21 21.59 -4.39 2.38
N GLY A 22 20.43 -3.76 2.60
CA GLY A 22 19.64 -3.17 1.52
C GLY A 22 20.40 -2.10 0.73
N ILE A 23 21.11 -1.20 1.42
CA ILE A 23 21.94 -0.18 0.77
C ILE A 23 23.08 -0.82 -0.05
N LEU A 24 23.78 -1.81 0.52
CA LEU A 24 24.85 -2.52 -0.17
C LEU A 24 24.36 -3.21 -1.45
N GLU A 25 23.15 -3.79 -1.43
CA GLU A 25 22.57 -4.40 -2.63
C GLU A 25 22.36 -3.37 -3.76
N TYR A 26 21.93 -2.13 -3.46
CA TYR A 26 21.78 -1.08 -4.47
C TYR A 26 23.10 -0.64 -5.07
N ILE A 27 24.20 -0.74 -4.31
CA ILE A 27 25.54 -0.38 -4.77
C ILE A 27 26.15 -1.52 -5.57
N MET A 28 25.97 -2.78 -5.13
CA MET A 28 26.66 -3.95 -5.67
C MET A 28 25.94 -4.63 -6.82
N VAL A 29 24.61 -4.47 -6.94
CA VAL A 29 23.82 -5.10 -8.00
C VAL A 29 23.53 -4.09 -9.10
N PRO A 30 24.18 -4.20 -10.28
CA PRO A 30 23.97 -3.30 -11.41
C PRO A 30 22.49 -3.24 -11.80
N GLY A 31 21.96 -2.02 -11.97
CA GLY A 31 20.58 -1.80 -12.39
C GLY A 31 19.53 -1.87 -11.30
N LYS A 32 19.84 -2.33 -10.08
CA LYS A 32 18.87 -2.42 -8.97
C LYS A 32 18.28 -1.06 -8.60
N LEU A 33 19.12 -0.02 -8.55
CA LEU A 33 18.66 1.35 -8.29
C LEU A 33 17.72 1.85 -9.40
N ILE A 34 18.07 1.59 -10.66
CA ILE A 34 17.23 1.98 -11.82
C ILE A 34 15.89 1.26 -11.75
N SER A 35 15.89 -0.04 -11.48
CA SER A 35 14.66 -0.82 -11.32
C SER A 35 13.77 -0.27 -10.20
N LEU A 36 14.36 0.11 -9.06
CA LEU A 36 13.63 0.77 -7.97
C LEU A 36 13.00 2.08 -8.45
N LEU A 37 13.79 2.97 -9.08
CA LEU A 37 13.30 4.26 -9.54
C LEU A 37 12.15 4.12 -10.55
N ILE A 38 12.23 3.15 -11.46
CA ILE A 38 11.18 2.85 -12.43
C ILE A 38 9.92 2.28 -11.75
N SER A 39 10.07 1.53 -10.66
CA SER A 39 8.93 0.94 -9.93
C SER A 39 8.14 1.96 -9.09
N ILE A 40 8.78 3.07 -8.67
CA ILE A 40 8.15 4.06 -7.78
C ILE A 40 6.80 4.56 -8.30
N PRO A 41 6.64 5.01 -9.56
CA PRO A 41 5.34 5.48 -10.05
C PRO A 41 4.26 4.39 -9.96
N GLY A 42 4.58 3.16 -10.32
CA GLY A 42 3.65 2.03 -10.25
C GLY A 42 3.21 1.72 -8.81
N VAL A 43 4.16 1.73 -7.87
CA VAL A 43 3.87 1.50 -6.45
C VAL A 43 3.02 2.63 -5.87
N LEU A 44 3.32 3.89 -6.20
CA LEU A 44 2.52 5.04 -5.75
C LEU A 44 1.08 4.97 -6.26
N ILE A 45 0.89 4.61 -7.53
CA ILE A 45 -0.44 4.41 -8.10
C ILE A 45 -1.15 3.26 -7.37
N ALA A 46 -0.48 2.11 -7.21
CA ALA A 46 -1.07 0.93 -6.57
C ALA A 46 -1.52 1.22 -5.14
N ILE A 47 -0.68 1.85 -4.31
CA ILE A 47 -1.02 2.21 -2.92
C ILE A 47 -2.17 3.23 -2.91
N THR A 48 -2.09 4.28 -3.72
CA THR A 48 -3.11 5.34 -3.75
C THR A 48 -4.49 4.80 -4.09
N PHE A 49 -4.59 4.03 -5.15
CA PHE A 49 -5.87 3.48 -5.59
C PHE A 49 -6.39 2.38 -4.67
N HIS A 50 -5.49 1.61 -4.04
CA HIS A 50 -5.83 0.61 -3.03
C HIS A 50 -6.53 1.26 -1.82
N GLU A 51 -5.88 2.26 -1.21
CA GLU A 51 -6.43 2.97 -0.05
C GLU A 51 -7.67 3.78 -0.41
N PHE A 52 -7.68 4.43 -1.58
CA PHE A 52 -8.85 5.11 -2.09
C PHE A 52 -10.05 4.16 -2.24
N ALA A 53 -9.84 2.94 -2.71
CA ALA A 53 -10.91 1.95 -2.88
C ALA A 53 -11.53 1.55 -1.54
N HIS A 54 -10.72 1.33 -0.49
CA HIS A 54 -11.20 1.09 0.86
C HIS A 54 -12.06 2.27 1.36
N ALA A 55 -11.52 3.49 1.26
CA ALA A 55 -12.21 4.71 1.66
C ALA A 55 -13.53 4.91 0.89
N TYR A 56 -13.51 4.67 -0.43
CA TYR A 56 -14.67 4.86 -1.29
C TYR A 56 -15.80 3.87 -0.98
N VAL A 57 -15.48 2.60 -0.78
CA VAL A 57 -16.48 1.58 -0.43
C VAL A 57 -17.06 1.84 0.95
N ALA A 58 -16.24 2.19 1.96
CA ALA A 58 -16.71 2.56 3.28
C ALA A 58 -17.68 3.75 3.23
N ASP A 59 -17.33 4.80 2.48
CA ASP A 59 -18.18 5.99 2.27
C ASP A 59 -19.53 5.63 1.61
N LYS A 60 -19.53 4.74 0.60
CA LYS A 60 -20.76 4.24 -0.02
C LYS A 60 -21.62 3.39 0.92
N LEU A 61 -21.02 2.76 1.91
CA LEU A 61 -21.73 2.01 2.95
C LEU A 61 -22.28 2.92 4.08
N GLY A 62 -21.91 4.21 4.09
CA GLY A 62 -22.40 5.20 5.05
C GLY A 62 -21.34 5.70 6.04
N ASP A 63 -20.11 5.16 5.98
CA ASP A 63 -19.01 5.62 6.82
C ASP A 63 -18.21 6.74 6.12
N ASP A 64 -18.47 7.98 6.51
CA ASP A 64 -17.78 9.17 5.99
C ASP A 64 -16.47 9.49 6.74
N THR A 65 -15.96 8.58 7.59
CA THR A 65 -14.73 8.79 8.38
C THR A 65 -13.55 9.16 7.51
N ALA A 66 -13.25 8.35 6.51
CA ALA A 66 -12.15 8.60 5.58
C ALA A 66 -12.33 9.92 4.80
N ARG A 67 -13.57 10.29 4.46
CA ARG A 67 -13.89 11.57 3.80
C ARG A 67 -13.58 12.75 4.71
N ARG A 68 -14.00 12.69 5.98
CA ARG A 68 -13.75 13.75 6.98
C ARG A 68 -12.27 13.94 7.28
N GLU A 69 -11.50 12.86 7.20
CA GLU A 69 -10.04 12.89 7.38
C GLU A 69 -9.28 13.34 6.10
N GLY A 70 -9.98 13.67 5.01
CA GLY A 70 -9.37 14.03 3.73
C GLY A 70 -8.69 12.86 3.02
N ARG A 71 -9.03 11.60 3.42
CA ARG A 71 -8.41 10.37 2.93
C ARG A 71 -9.16 9.76 1.74
N LEU A 72 -10.34 10.27 1.39
CA LEU A 72 -11.04 9.94 0.15
C LEU A 72 -10.44 10.78 -1.01
N SER A 73 -9.20 10.50 -1.33
CA SER A 73 -8.33 11.30 -2.22
C SER A 73 -7.53 10.39 -3.15
N LEU A 74 -7.24 10.86 -4.35
CA LEU A 74 -6.29 10.22 -5.28
C LEU A 74 -4.89 10.87 -5.23
N ASN A 75 -4.64 11.74 -4.24
CA ASN A 75 -3.33 12.32 -4.03
C ASN A 75 -2.43 11.30 -3.28
N PRO A 76 -1.32 10.84 -3.87
CA PRO A 76 -0.44 9.86 -3.23
C PRO A 76 0.06 10.28 -1.83
N LYS A 77 0.27 11.58 -1.62
CA LYS A 77 0.76 12.10 -0.32
C LYS A 77 -0.16 11.77 0.84
N ASP A 78 -1.46 11.63 0.58
CA ASP A 78 -2.45 11.33 1.61
C ASP A 78 -2.40 9.85 2.05
N HIS A 79 -1.73 8.99 1.27
CA HIS A 79 -1.68 7.54 1.46
C HIS A 79 -0.28 7.01 1.77
N LEU A 80 0.74 7.87 1.78
CA LEU A 80 2.11 7.46 2.09
C LEU A 80 2.33 7.37 3.60
N ASP A 81 2.91 6.27 4.03
CA ASP A 81 3.49 6.10 5.36
C ASP A 81 5.00 6.37 5.29
N PRO A 82 5.55 7.24 6.14
CA PRO A 82 6.98 7.57 6.10
C PRO A 82 7.89 6.35 6.30
N VAL A 83 7.51 5.43 7.21
CA VAL A 83 8.29 4.23 7.49
C VAL A 83 8.13 3.22 6.38
N GLY A 84 6.89 3.00 5.89
CA GLY A 84 6.62 2.14 4.75
C GLY A 84 7.32 2.61 3.48
N THR A 85 7.37 3.93 3.24
CA THR A 85 8.12 4.53 2.13
C THR A 85 9.63 4.31 2.27
N LEU A 86 10.17 4.52 3.46
CA LEU A 86 11.59 4.26 3.73
C LEU A 86 11.93 2.78 3.51
N MET A 87 11.09 1.86 3.99
CA MET A 87 11.27 0.42 3.80
C MET A 87 11.21 0.03 2.31
N LEU A 88 10.34 0.65 1.53
CA LEU A 88 10.30 0.45 0.08
C LEU A 88 11.65 0.81 -0.56
N LEU A 89 12.23 1.95 -0.18
CA LEU A 89 13.50 2.43 -0.71
C LEU A 89 14.70 1.55 -0.30
N VAL A 90 14.69 1.01 0.91
CA VAL A 90 15.84 0.27 1.47
C VAL A 90 15.72 -1.23 1.22
N ALA A 91 14.54 -1.80 1.47
CA ALA A 91 14.33 -3.25 1.44
C ALA A 91 13.56 -3.74 0.20
N GLY A 92 13.09 -2.82 -0.65
CA GLY A 92 12.33 -3.15 -1.87
C GLY A 92 10.88 -3.56 -1.58
N PHE A 93 10.41 -3.44 -0.34
CA PHE A 93 9.01 -3.58 0.02
C PHE A 93 8.59 -2.48 1.00
N GLY A 94 7.32 -2.10 0.97
CA GLY A 94 6.79 -1.05 1.83
C GLY A 94 5.27 -1.14 1.94
N TRP A 95 4.69 -0.20 2.63
CA TRP A 95 3.24 -0.11 2.83
C TRP A 95 2.76 1.33 2.81
N GLY A 96 1.47 1.50 2.54
CA GLY A 96 0.80 2.78 2.64
C GLY A 96 0.31 3.05 4.06
N LYS A 97 -0.11 4.29 4.30
CA LYS A 97 -0.83 4.68 5.50
C LYS A 97 -2.30 4.24 5.35
N PRO A 98 -2.77 3.24 6.13
CA PRO A 98 -4.13 2.72 5.95
C PRO A 98 -5.19 3.80 6.22
N VAL A 99 -6.33 3.71 5.53
CA VAL A 99 -7.49 4.55 5.82
C VAL A 99 -8.23 4.03 7.05
N HIS A 100 -8.76 4.95 7.86
CA HIS A 100 -9.62 4.59 8.97
C HIS A 100 -11.03 4.35 8.46
N VAL A 101 -11.63 3.24 8.89
CA VAL A 101 -13.03 2.91 8.65
C VAL A 101 -13.69 2.53 9.97
N ASP A 102 -14.95 2.94 10.14
CA ASP A 102 -15.74 2.59 11.32
C ASP A 102 -17.01 1.83 10.89
N PRO A 103 -17.03 0.50 11.04
CA PRO A 103 -18.18 -0.32 10.64
C PRO A 103 -19.49 0.02 11.34
N ARG A 104 -19.42 0.72 12.49
CA ARG A 104 -20.62 1.18 13.22
C ARG A 104 -21.41 2.24 12.46
N ASN A 105 -20.74 2.95 11.53
CA ASN A 105 -21.35 3.97 10.68
C ASN A 105 -22.02 3.38 9.43
N TYR A 106 -21.85 2.08 9.15
CA TYR A 106 -22.46 1.48 7.97
C TYR A 106 -23.98 1.52 8.04
N SER A 107 -24.61 1.74 6.90
CA SER A 107 -26.06 1.72 6.78
C SER A 107 -26.60 0.35 7.22
N ARG A 108 -27.72 0.34 7.98
CA ARG A 108 -28.34 -0.89 8.50
C ARG A 108 -28.96 -1.80 7.42
N LYS A 109 -28.72 -1.49 6.14
CA LYS A 109 -29.21 -2.32 5.01
C LYS A 109 -28.46 -3.64 4.87
N MET A 110 -27.30 -3.77 5.51
CA MET A 110 -26.50 -5.01 5.54
C MET A 110 -25.88 -5.22 6.93
N SER A 111 -25.39 -6.43 7.21
CA SER A 111 -24.65 -6.67 8.44
C SER A 111 -23.26 -6.02 8.40
N MET A 112 -22.74 -5.65 9.57
CA MET A 112 -21.42 -5.03 9.71
C MET A 112 -20.34 -5.92 9.09
N GLU A 113 -20.37 -7.24 9.34
CA GLU A 113 -19.40 -8.21 8.80
C GLU A 113 -19.37 -8.22 7.28
N LYS A 114 -20.54 -8.14 6.63
CA LYS A 114 -20.60 -8.03 5.15
C LYS A 114 -20.02 -6.71 4.67
N GLY A 115 -20.31 -5.61 5.38
CA GLY A 115 -19.72 -4.31 5.07
C GLY A 115 -18.20 -4.32 5.19
N GLU A 116 -17.66 -4.86 6.28
CA GLU A 116 -16.23 -5.02 6.49
C GLU A 116 -15.57 -5.90 5.41
N ALA A 117 -16.21 -7.01 5.04
CA ALA A 117 -15.72 -7.88 3.97
C ALA A 117 -15.64 -7.13 2.63
N LEU A 118 -16.67 -6.34 2.28
CA LEU A 118 -16.66 -5.52 1.06
C LEU A 118 -15.57 -4.45 1.08
N VAL A 119 -15.42 -3.76 2.20
CA VAL A 119 -14.34 -2.76 2.36
C VAL A 119 -12.98 -3.44 2.26
N SER A 120 -12.77 -4.55 2.97
CA SER A 120 -11.47 -5.25 2.99
C SER A 120 -11.04 -5.75 1.61
N ILE A 121 -11.97 -6.24 0.79
CA ILE A 121 -11.64 -6.75 -0.55
C ILE A 121 -11.50 -5.63 -1.59
N ALA A 122 -11.98 -4.42 -1.33
CA ALA A 122 -11.99 -3.32 -2.29
C ALA A 122 -10.58 -2.92 -2.76
N GLY A 123 -9.62 -2.81 -1.84
CA GLY A 123 -8.23 -2.49 -2.18
C GLY A 123 -7.57 -3.55 -3.08
N PRO A 124 -7.56 -4.83 -2.69
CA PRO A 124 -7.04 -5.90 -3.53
C PRO A 124 -7.71 -5.97 -4.91
N ILE A 125 -9.03 -5.83 -5.01
CA ILE A 125 -9.75 -5.80 -6.28
C ILE A 125 -9.28 -4.63 -7.14
N MET A 126 -9.14 -3.45 -6.57
CA MET A 126 -8.66 -2.27 -7.29
C MET A 126 -7.26 -2.50 -7.87
N ASN A 127 -6.34 -3.08 -7.09
CA ASN A 127 -5.01 -3.41 -7.57
C ASN A 127 -5.03 -4.45 -8.68
N PHE A 128 -5.94 -5.42 -8.62
CA PHE A 128 -6.12 -6.40 -9.67
C PHE A 128 -6.62 -5.76 -10.98
N ILE A 129 -7.58 -4.83 -10.89
CA ILE A 129 -8.07 -4.05 -12.04
C ILE A 129 -6.94 -3.22 -12.65
N LEU A 130 -6.14 -2.53 -11.83
CA LEU A 130 -5.00 -1.76 -12.30
C LEU A 130 -3.97 -2.64 -13.00
N ALA A 131 -3.63 -3.78 -12.41
CA ALA A 131 -2.69 -4.73 -13.02
C ALA A 131 -3.18 -5.21 -14.40
N PHE A 132 -4.47 -5.50 -14.53
CA PHE A 132 -5.08 -5.88 -15.82
C PHE A 132 -5.02 -4.74 -16.84
N ILE A 133 -5.36 -3.51 -16.44
CA ILE A 133 -5.28 -2.33 -17.31
C ILE A 133 -3.85 -2.11 -17.79
N PHE A 134 -2.88 -2.12 -16.88
CA PHE A 134 -1.47 -1.92 -17.24
C PHE A 134 -0.93 -3.06 -18.11
N ALA A 135 -1.36 -4.30 -17.89
CA ALA A 135 -1.01 -5.43 -18.77
C ALA A 135 -1.53 -5.22 -20.18
N LEU A 136 -2.79 -4.75 -20.36
CA LEU A 136 -3.34 -4.43 -21.67
C LEU A 136 -2.56 -3.30 -22.36
N ILE A 137 -2.24 -2.23 -21.64
CA ILE A 137 -1.43 -1.12 -22.15
C ILE A 137 -0.06 -1.63 -22.60
N PHE A 138 0.60 -2.44 -21.76
CA PHE A 138 1.90 -3.03 -22.09
C PHE A 138 1.83 -3.89 -23.38
N CYS A 139 0.82 -4.76 -23.48
CA CYS A 139 0.62 -5.58 -24.67
C CYS A 139 0.37 -4.73 -25.93
N ALA A 140 -0.42 -3.65 -25.80
CA ALA A 140 -0.68 -2.75 -26.91
C ALA A 140 0.60 -2.01 -27.36
N VAL A 141 1.36 -1.47 -26.43
CA VAL A 141 2.63 -0.79 -26.74
C VAL A 141 3.64 -1.77 -27.36
N TYR A 142 3.76 -2.98 -26.81
CA TYR A 142 4.67 -3.98 -27.34
C TYR A 142 4.32 -4.45 -28.76
N LYS A 143 3.02 -4.48 -29.10
CA LYS A 143 2.55 -4.95 -30.41
C LYS A 143 2.56 -3.86 -31.48
N PHE A 144 2.37 -2.60 -31.10
CA PHE A 144 2.16 -1.49 -32.04
C PHE A 144 3.22 -0.38 -31.94
N GLY A 145 4.12 -0.42 -30.97
CA GLY A 145 5.27 0.48 -30.79
C GLY A 145 6.55 -0.14 -31.30
#